data_a4bce21753bedc5480fa7aacc78d8e0d
#
_entry.id   a4bce21753bedc5480fa7aacc78d8e0d
#
_cell.length_a   1.000
_cell.length_b   1.000
_cell.length_c   1.000
_cell.angle_alpha   90.00
_cell.angle_beta   90.00
_cell.angle_gamma   90.00
#
_symmetry.space_group_name_H-M   'P 1'
#
loop_
_entity.id
_entity.type
_entity.pdbx_description
1 polymer ?
#
loop_
_entity_poly.entity_id
_entity_poly.type
_entity_poly.pdbx_seq_one_letter_code
_entity_poly.pdbx_strand_id
1 'polypeptide(L)'
;MVNNFGKFCRKLRIDNGELLADMAKKLGVSSAFLSKVENGNKKPPKEWQEEIVSLYQLDNRKAEELADCMFDALNFHSIDMSGYSDGNRDML
;
A
#
# COMPACT_ATOMS: atom_id res chain seq x y z
N MET A 1 7.41 -9.11 -1.36
CA MET A 1 6.22 -9.58 -2.04
C MET A 1 5.17 -8.49 -2.07
N VAL A 2 4.54 -8.31 -3.22
CA VAL A 2 3.56 -7.23 -3.38
C VAL A 2 2.27 -7.58 -2.64
N ASN A 3 1.81 -6.66 -1.78
CA ASN A 3 0.55 -6.86 -1.05
C ASN A 3 -0.62 -6.27 -1.85
N ASN A 4 -1.82 -6.36 -1.29
CA ASN A 4 -3.01 -5.87 -1.99
C ASN A 4 -2.93 -4.37 -2.27
N PHE A 5 -2.40 -3.61 -1.32
CA PHE A 5 -2.22 -2.18 -1.52
C PHE A 5 -1.25 -1.93 -2.68
N GLY A 6 -0.17 -2.68 -2.74
CA GLY A 6 0.80 -2.56 -3.83
C GLY A 6 0.18 -2.86 -5.18
N LYS A 7 -0.64 -3.92 -5.23
CA LYS A 7 -1.32 -4.27 -6.47
C LYS A 7 -2.27 -3.16 -6.90
N PHE A 8 -2.99 -2.58 -5.96
CA PHE A 8 -3.89 -1.47 -6.24
C PHE A 8 -3.12 -0.29 -6.83
N CYS A 9 -1.99 0.07 -6.21
CA CYS A 9 -1.18 1.18 -6.69
C CYS A 9 -0.63 0.91 -8.09
N ARG A 10 -0.19 -0.31 -8.35
CA ARG A 10 0.32 -0.67 -9.67
C ARG A 10 -0.76 -0.55 -10.75
N LYS A 11 -1.98 -0.98 -10.44
CA LYS A 11 -3.09 -0.86 -11.39
C LYS A 11 -3.38 0.60 -11.68
N LEU A 12 -3.36 1.44 -10.66
CA LEU A 12 -3.57 2.88 -10.88
C LEU A 12 -2.52 3.45 -11.83
N ARG A 13 -1.25 3.06 -11.62
CA ARG A 13 -0.19 3.55 -12.50
C ARG A 13 -0.38 3.08 -13.93
N ILE A 14 -0.73 1.81 -14.10
CA ILE A 14 -0.97 1.27 -15.43
C ILE A 14 -2.10 2.02 -16.12
N ASP A 15 -3.18 2.25 -15.40
CA ASP A 15 -4.35 2.94 -15.96
C ASP A 15 -4.04 4.39 -16.34
N ASN A 16 -3.07 5.00 -15.64
CA ASN A 16 -2.72 6.40 -15.86
C ASN A 16 -1.40 6.58 -16.63
N GLY A 17 -0.80 5.49 -17.07
CA GLY A 17 0.43 5.56 -17.84
C GLY A 17 1.61 6.10 -17.04
N GLU A 18 1.67 5.77 -15.74
CA GLU A 18 2.68 6.30 -14.84
C GLU A 18 3.71 5.26 -14.45
N LEU A 19 4.90 5.75 -14.12
CA LEU A 19 5.96 4.94 -13.52
C LEU A 19 5.89 5.07 -12.00
N LEU A 20 6.62 4.18 -11.33
CA LEU A 20 6.72 4.23 -9.86
C LEU A 20 7.16 5.60 -9.37
N ALA A 21 8.16 6.18 -10.04
CA ALA A 21 8.69 7.49 -9.66
C ALA A 21 7.62 8.58 -9.77
N ASP A 22 6.73 8.48 -10.75
CA ASP A 22 5.69 9.47 -10.93
C ASP A 22 4.72 9.46 -9.76
N MET A 23 4.29 8.26 -9.34
CA MET A 23 3.38 8.14 -8.21
C MET A 23 4.05 8.58 -6.91
N ALA A 24 5.31 8.18 -6.71
CA ALA A 24 6.05 8.59 -5.52
C ALA A 24 6.13 10.10 -5.42
N LYS A 25 6.39 10.77 -6.54
CA LYS A 25 6.47 12.22 -6.57
C LYS A 25 5.14 12.86 -6.19
N LYS A 26 4.05 12.31 -6.70
CA LYS A 26 2.71 12.81 -6.35
C LYS A 26 2.42 12.67 -4.86
N LEU A 27 2.90 11.56 -4.26
CA LEU A 27 2.69 11.32 -2.84
C LEU A 27 3.72 12.00 -1.95
N GLY A 28 4.71 12.66 -2.56
CA GLY A 28 5.72 13.39 -1.79
C GLY A 28 6.73 12.50 -1.10
N VAL A 29 7.01 11.31 -1.66
CA VAL A 29 7.95 10.36 -1.07
C VAL A 29 8.92 9.89 -2.13
N SER A 30 9.96 9.17 -1.69
CA SER A 30 10.92 8.58 -2.63
C SER A 30 10.33 7.32 -3.25
N SER A 31 10.85 6.96 -4.44
CA SER A 31 10.47 5.71 -5.09
C SER A 31 10.79 4.51 -4.20
N ALA A 32 11.93 4.58 -3.50
CA ALA A 32 12.32 3.49 -2.60
C ALA A 32 11.31 3.30 -1.47
N PHE A 33 10.81 4.40 -0.91
CA PHE A 33 9.82 4.30 0.15
C PHE A 33 8.52 3.70 -0.36
N LEU A 34 8.05 4.20 -1.50
CA LEU A 34 6.81 3.67 -2.09
C LEU A 34 6.95 2.19 -2.40
N SER A 35 8.11 1.79 -2.95
CA SER A 35 8.35 0.39 -3.24
C SER A 35 8.29 -0.47 -1.99
N LYS A 36 8.88 0.00 -0.88
CA LYS A 36 8.84 -0.75 0.38
C LYS A 36 7.42 -0.92 0.87
N VAL A 37 6.60 0.12 0.76
CA VAL A 37 5.20 0.05 1.17
C VAL A 37 4.44 -0.96 0.31
N GLU A 38 4.65 -0.91 -1.01
CA GLU A 38 3.95 -1.81 -1.92
C GLU A 38 4.32 -3.27 -1.72
N ASN A 39 5.54 -3.52 -1.25
CA ASN A 39 6.00 -4.87 -1.00
C ASN A 39 5.76 -5.35 0.44
N GLY A 40 5.08 -4.54 1.23
CA GLY A 40 4.71 -4.93 2.58
C GLY A 40 5.79 -4.75 3.62
N ASN A 41 6.89 -4.07 3.28
CA ASN A 41 8.00 -3.84 4.20
C ASN A 41 7.85 -2.59 5.05
N LYS A 42 6.88 -1.74 4.70
CA LYS A 42 6.55 -0.55 5.46
C LYS A 42 5.04 -0.36 5.40
N LYS A 43 4.47 0.19 6.48
CA LYS A 43 3.05 0.51 6.48
C LYS A 43 2.83 1.82 5.73
N PRO A 44 1.75 1.93 4.95
CA PRO A 44 1.45 3.20 4.28
C PRO A 44 1.01 4.24 5.31
N PRO A 45 1.37 5.51 5.10
CA PRO A 45 0.79 6.58 5.93
C PRO A 45 -0.73 6.60 5.78
N LYS A 46 -1.43 6.84 6.88
CA LYS A 46 -2.90 6.80 6.88
C LYS A 46 -3.49 7.82 5.92
N GLU A 47 -2.87 8.98 5.81
CA GLU A 47 -3.36 10.05 4.96
C GLU A 47 -3.32 9.71 3.48
N TRP A 48 -2.59 8.66 3.10
CA TRP A 48 -2.53 8.24 1.69
C TRP A 48 -3.90 7.81 1.16
N GLN A 49 -4.80 7.34 2.03
CA GLN A 49 -6.12 6.94 1.58
C GLN A 49 -6.84 8.11 0.92
N GLU A 50 -6.89 9.25 1.61
CA GLU A 50 -7.54 10.43 1.06
C GLU A 50 -6.73 11.05 -0.08
N GLU A 51 -5.40 11.05 0.06
CA GLU A 51 -4.54 11.63 -0.96
C GLU A 51 -4.68 10.90 -2.29
N ILE A 52 -4.69 9.58 -2.26
CA ILE A 52 -4.79 8.80 -3.49
C ILE A 52 -6.17 8.99 -4.13
N VAL A 53 -7.22 9.00 -3.32
CA VAL A 53 -8.56 9.26 -3.83
C VAL A 53 -8.59 10.60 -4.56
N SER A 54 -8.00 11.63 -3.97
CA SER A 54 -7.99 12.96 -4.55
C SER A 54 -7.10 13.04 -5.79
N LEU A 55 -5.88 12.51 -5.69
CA LEU A 55 -4.91 12.60 -6.78
C LEU A 55 -5.36 11.87 -8.04
N TYR A 56 -6.02 10.75 -7.86
CA TYR A 56 -6.46 9.90 -8.99
C TYR A 56 -7.95 9.99 -9.25
N GLN A 57 -8.66 10.87 -8.51
CA GLN A 57 -10.09 11.11 -8.69
C GLN A 57 -10.88 9.81 -8.69
N LEU A 58 -10.67 9.00 -7.65
CA LEU A 58 -11.34 7.72 -7.56
C LEU A 58 -12.81 7.87 -7.25
N ASP A 59 -13.64 7.04 -7.88
CA ASP A 59 -15.06 7.01 -7.56
C ASP A 59 -15.27 6.25 -6.24
N ASN A 60 -16.51 6.18 -5.78
CA ASN A 60 -16.83 5.55 -4.49
C ASN A 60 -16.41 4.09 -4.45
N ARG A 61 -16.58 3.38 -5.54
CA ARG A 61 -16.23 1.96 -5.60
C ARG A 61 -14.73 1.78 -5.46
N LYS A 62 -13.95 2.56 -6.18
CA LYS A 62 -12.49 2.49 -6.10
C LYS A 62 -11.99 2.97 -4.75
N ALA A 63 -12.63 3.98 -4.20
CA ALA A 63 -12.26 4.48 -2.87
C ALA A 63 -12.48 3.41 -1.80
N GLU A 64 -13.58 2.64 -1.90
CA GLU A 64 -13.83 1.54 -0.98
C GLU A 64 -12.79 0.43 -1.14
N GLU A 65 -12.45 0.12 -2.39
CA GLU A 65 -11.43 -0.88 -2.68
C GLU A 65 -10.10 -0.47 -2.05
N LEU A 66 -9.75 0.81 -2.20
CA LEU A 66 -8.52 1.34 -1.60
C LEU A 66 -8.59 1.25 -0.06
N ALA A 67 -9.75 1.56 0.53
CA ALA A 67 -9.91 1.49 1.98
C ALA A 67 -9.64 0.07 2.48
N ASP A 68 -10.15 -0.93 1.77
CA ASP A 68 -9.90 -2.33 2.14
C ASP A 68 -8.43 -2.67 2.03
N CYS A 69 -7.76 -2.22 0.98
CA CYS A 69 -6.34 -2.45 0.80
C CYS A 69 -5.51 -1.76 1.87
N MET A 70 -5.90 -0.55 2.26
CA MET A 70 -5.23 0.18 3.33
C MET A 70 -5.42 -0.52 4.66
N PHE A 71 -6.63 -1.01 4.93
CA PHE A 71 -6.89 -1.75 6.15
C PHE A 71 -5.95 -2.96 6.25
N ASP A 72 -5.85 -3.73 5.17
CA ASP A 72 -4.97 -4.88 5.14
C ASP A 72 -3.52 -4.47 5.37
N ALA A 73 -3.07 -3.42 4.67
CA ALA A 73 -1.68 -2.98 4.77
C ALA A 73 -1.31 -2.46 6.15
N LEU A 74 -2.28 -1.87 6.85
CA LEU A 74 -2.05 -1.30 8.18
C LEU A 74 -2.16 -2.34 9.30
N ASN A 75 -2.89 -3.43 9.07
CA ASN A 75 -3.21 -4.39 10.13
C ASN A 75 -2.49 -5.73 10.00
N PHE A 76 -1.91 -6.04 8.84
CA PHE A 76 -1.12 -7.24 8.69
C PHE A 76 0.33 -6.98 9.05
N HIS A 77 0.88 -7.89 9.87
CA HIS A 77 2.30 -7.89 10.17
C HIS A 77 2.92 -9.00 9.34
N SER A 78 3.63 -8.60 8.48
CA SER A 78 4.31 -9.58 7.66
C SER A 78 5.27 -10.41 8.51
N ILE A 79 5.03 -10.51 9.34
CA ILE A 79 5.63 -11.04 9.74
C ILE A 79 6.17 -11.52 10.22
N ASP A 80 5.85 -11.42 10.45
CA ASP A 80 6.27 -11.73 10.74
C ASP A 80 6.46 -12.41 11.17
N MET A 81 6.52 -12.65 11.43
CA MET A 81 6.50 -13.17 11.55
C MET A 81 6.86 -13.59 12.16
N SER A 82 6.98 -13.61 12.55
CA SER A 82 7.17 -13.90 12.88
C SER A 82 7.09 -14.15 13.50
N GLY A 83 7.04 -14.26 13.86
CA GLY A 83 6.65 -14.59 14.14
C GLY A 83 6.34 -14.88 14.59
N TYR A 84 6.32 -15.08 15.13
CA TYR A 84 5.85 -15.56 15.18
C TYR A 84 5.78 -15.95 15.50
N SER A 85 5.89 -15.84 15.90
CA SER A 85 5.67 -16.31 15.84
C SER A 85 5.58 -16.50 16.20
N ASP A 86 6.19 -16.54 16.83
CA ASP A 86 6.00 -16.86 16.86
C ASP A 86 5.71 -16.90 17.03
N GLY A 87 6.13 -16.80 17.29
CA GLY A 87 5.64 -17.01 17.25
C GLY A 87 5.48 -16.96 17.48
N ASN A 88 5.58 -17.20 17.96
CA ASN A 88 5.38 -17.40 17.76
C ASN A 88 5.09 -17.30 17.80
N ARG A 89 4.97 -17.18 18.08
CA ARG A 89 4.68 -17.33 17.92
C ARG A 89 4.20 -17.39 17.87
N ASP A 90 4.29 -17.17 18.24
CA ASP A 90 3.90 -17.45 17.89
C ASP A 90 3.55 -17.54 17.83
N MET A 91 3.40 -17.35 18.10
CA MET A 91 3.04 -17.65 17.72
C MET A 91 2.82 -17.85 17.75
N LEU A 92 2.99 -17.67 18.15
CA LEU A 92 2.76 -18.03 17.82
C LEU A 92 2.63 -18.26 17.97
#